data_b26cf90bfd37ddffd6f4a5c13b2d99d8
#
_entry.id   b26cf90bfd37ddffd6f4a5c13b2d99d8
#
_cell.length_a   1.000
_cell.length_b   1.000
_cell.length_c   1.000
_cell.angle_alpha   90.00
_cell.angle_beta   90.00
_cell.angle_gamma   90.00
#
_symmetry.space_group_name_H-M   'P 1'
#
loop_
_entity.id
_entity.type
_entity.pdbx_description
1 polymer ?
#
loop_
_entity_poly.entity_id
_entity_poly.type
_entity_poly.pdbx_seq_one_letter_code
_entity_poly.pdbx_strand_id
1 'polypeptide(L)'
;MKVKSDRLPQNDFEINNIQDNTCNVVFFDIKNHREEKDENENISYEYDAYTIKTTYRSTLGADISKNYEKWYNYAIQYEKDALATEIRAKRNELLNESDKELAIDRFSFEFPKEITMLNILQVIKSFFSILSSITNGKWAKYRQQLRDITKQEGFPYNVEFPKKPTDNE
;
A
#
# COMPACT_ATOMS: atom_id res chain seq x y z
N MET A 1 -9.95 9.87 2.38
CA MET A 1 -10.86 8.75 2.74
C MET A 1 -12.29 9.11 2.36
N LYS A 2 -13.05 8.20 1.70
CA LYS A 2 -14.45 8.44 1.36
C LYS A 2 -15.36 8.23 2.55
N VAL A 3 -16.25 9.17 2.80
CA VAL A 3 -17.23 9.17 3.88
C VAL A 3 -18.62 9.23 3.26
N LYS A 4 -19.53 8.41 3.76
CA LYS A 4 -20.96 8.44 3.38
C LYS A 4 -21.78 8.86 4.58
N SER A 5 -22.63 9.87 4.41
CA SER A 5 -23.44 10.47 5.48
C SER A 5 -24.81 10.89 4.94
N ASP A 6 -25.80 10.93 5.80
CA ASP A 6 -27.14 11.47 5.51
C ASP A 6 -27.18 13.01 5.48
N ARG A 7 -26.09 13.66 5.91
CA ARG A 7 -25.96 15.13 5.93
C ARG A 7 -24.56 15.55 5.53
N LEU A 8 -24.44 16.65 4.84
CA LEU A 8 -23.17 17.32 4.59
C LEU A 8 -22.67 18.01 5.86
N PRO A 9 -21.35 17.99 6.14
CA PRO A 9 -20.75 18.81 7.18
C PRO A 9 -21.08 20.30 6.99
N GLN A 10 -21.33 21.02 8.09
CA GLN A 10 -21.62 22.45 8.03
C GLN A 10 -20.36 23.30 7.84
N ASN A 11 -19.21 22.76 8.23
CA ASN A 11 -17.92 23.44 8.16
C ASN A 11 -16.98 22.67 7.26
N ASP A 12 -16.04 23.37 6.64
CA ASP A 12 -15.02 22.78 5.79
C ASP A 12 -13.99 21.93 6.57
N PHE A 13 -13.92 22.13 7.91
CA PHE A 13 -13.06 21.32 8.79
C PHE A 13 -13.63 21.26 10.22
N GLU A 14 -13.19 20.25 10.97
CA GLU A 14 -13.46 20.07 12.40
C GLU A 14 -12.19 19.73 13.17
N ILE A 15 -12.10 20.21 14.43
CA ILE A 15 -11.04 19.86 15.36
C ILE A 15 -11.65 19.00 16.46
N ASN A 16 -11.17 17.76 16.60
CA ASN A 16 -11.71 16.80 17.55
C ASN A 16 -10.61 16.01 18.27
N ASN A 17 -10.97 15.14 19.21
CA ASN A 17 -10.05 14.27 19.97
C ASN A 17 -8.87 15.05 20.60
N ILE A 18 -9.19 16.15 21.28
CA ILE A 18 -8.17 16.96 21.98
C ILE A 18 -7.71 16.20 23.23
N GLN A 19 -6.46 15.71 23.21
CA GLN A 19 -5.81 15.01 24.32
C GLN A 19 -4.32 15.35 24.36
N ASP A 20 -3.77 15.56 25.56
CA ASP A 20 -2.32 15.73 25.77
C ASP A 20 -1.65 16.74 24.81
N ASN A 21 -2.26 17.89 24.63
CA ASN A 21 -1.84 18.91 23.65
C ASN A 21 -1.81 18.44 22.18
N THR A 22 -2.49 17.36 21.85
CA THR A 22 -2.69 16.91 20.46
C THR A 22 -4.16 16.91 20.10
N CYS A 23 -4.47 17.03 18.81
CA CYS A 23 -5.83 16.93 18.29
C CYS A 23 -5.82 16.33 16.89
N ASN A 24 -6.97 15.85 16.46
CA ASN A 24 -7.22 15.53 15.07
C ASN A 24 -7.92 16.73 14.40
N VAL A 25 -7.47 17.08 13.20
CA VAL A 25 -8.17 18.00 12.32
C VAL A 25 -8.66 17.22 11.12
N VAL A 26 -9.96 17.25 10.89
CA VAL A 26 -10.62 16.58 9.77
C VAL A 26 -11.05 17.65 8.78
N PHE A 27 -10.61 17.55 7.54
CA PHE A 27 -10.99 18.41 6.43
C PHE A 27 -11.98 17.68 5.54
N PHE A 28 -13.03 18.35 5.10
CA PHE A 28 -14.09 17.76 4.28
C PHE A 28 -14.08 18.37 2.87
N ASP A 29 -14.03 17.52 1.85
CA ASP A 29 -14.21 17.96 0.46
C ASP A 29 -15.69 18.06 0.09
N ILE A 30 -16.37 19.04 0.70
CA ILE A 30 -17.81 19.25 0.51
C ILE A 30 -18.13 19.70 -0.93
N LYS A 31 -17.19 20.38 -1.60
CA LYS A 31 -17.41 20.91 -2.95
C LYS A 31 -17.54 19.81 -4.01
N ASN A 32 -16.92 18.68 -3.79
CA ASN A 32 -16.88 17.55 -4.73
C ASN A 32 -17.73 16.36 -4.25
N HIS A 33 -18.73 16.60 -3.38
CA HIS A 33 -19.62 15.55 -2.92
C HIS A 33 -20.46 14.95 -4.06
N ARG A 34 -20.89 13.70 -3.87
CA ARG A 34 -21.87 13.01 -4.70
C ARG A 34 -23.12 12.76 -3.88
N GLU A 35 -24.28 12.98 -4.51
CA GLU A 35 -25.57 12.63 -3.93
C GLU A 35 -26.01 11.27 -4.46
N GLU A 36 -26.41 10.38 -3.56
CA GLU A 36 -27.02 9.10 -3.89
C GLU A 36 -28.40 9.01 -3.25
N LYS A 37 -29.38 8.55 -4.01
CA LYS A 37 -30.74 8.26 -3.51
C LYS A 37 -30.92 6.76 -3.40
N ASP A 38 -31.46 6.32 -2.27
CA ASP A 38 -31.86 4.93 -2.10
C ASP A 38 -33.26 4.66 -2.70
N GLU A 39 -33.70 3.40 -2.64
CA GLU A 39 -35.02 2.96 -3.12
C GLU A 39 -36.19 3.63 -2.36
N ASN A 40 -35.95 4.20 -1.20
CA ASN A 40 -36.92 4.90 -0.36
C ASN A 40 -36.82 6.44 -0.49
N GLU A 41 -36.11 6.95 -1.52
CA GLU A 41 -35.86 8.36 -1.77
C GLU A 41 -35.04 9.09 -0.69
N ASN A 42 -34.39 8.37 0.24
CA ASN A 42 -33.49 9.01 1.19
C ASN A 42 -32.20 9.43 0.47
N ILE A 43 -31.77 10.66 0.74
CA ILE A 43 -30.57 11.23 0.15
C ILE A 43 -29.39 10.93 1.08
N SER A 44 -28.31 10.39 0.51
CA SER A 44 -27.02 10.27 1.18
C SER A 44 -25.95 10.99 0.37
N TYR A 45 -24.96 11.51 1.07
CA TYR A 45 -23.86 12.28 0.49
C TYR A 45 -22.54 11.50 0.65
N GLU A 46 -21.81 11.32 -0.45
CA GLU A 46 -20.46 10.77 -0.44
C GLU A 46 -19.47 11.90 -0.73
N TYR A 47 -18.51 12.08 0.15
CA TYR A 47 -17.44 13.08 0.04
C TYR A 47 -16.12 12.56 0.59
N ASP A 48 -15.00 13.18 0.19
CA ASP A 48 -13.71 12.84 0.75
C ASP A 48 -13.43 13.62 2.05
N ALA A 49 -12.84 12.91 3.04
CA ALA A 49 -12.39 13.52 4.29
C ALA A 49 -10.93 13.15 4.55
N TYR A 50 -10.13 14.14 4.95
CA TYR A 50 -8.71 14.02 5.21
C TYR A 50 -8.40 14.36 6.66
N THR A 51 -7.76 13.45 7.39
CA THR A 51 -7.48 13.63 8.81
C THR A 51 -5.99 13.76 9.06
N ILE A 52 -5.61 14.79 9.82
CA ILE A 52 -4.24 14.93 10.32
C ILE A 52 -4.25 14.98 11.85
N LYS A 53 -3.17 14.47 12.46
CA LYS A 53 -2.88 14.65 13.87
C LYS A 53 -1.87 15.78 14.04
N THR A 54 -2.19 16.78 14.89
CA THR A 54 -1.33 17.94 15.11
C THR A 54 -1.36 18.39 16.56
N THR A 55 -0.48 19.33 16.91
CA THR A 55 -0.45 19.93 18.24
C THR A 55 -1.65 20.88 18.38
N TYR A 56 -2.42 20.67 19.45
CA TYR A 56 -3.53 21.56 19.79
C TYR A 56 -3.03 22.89 20.38
N ARG A 57 -3.64 23.98 19.95
CA ARG A 57 -3.51 25.32 20.51
C ARG A 57 -4.83 26.07 20.33
N SER A 58 -5.15 26.98 21.24
CA SER A 58 -6.41 27.73 21.19
C SER A 58 -6.61 28.55 19.91
N THR A 59 -5.52 28.94 19.25
CA THR A 59 -5.52 29.70 17.99
C THR A 59 -5.55 28.83 16.74
N LEU A 60 -5.56 27.48 16.88
CA LEU A 60 -5.42 26.55 15.74
C LEU A 60 -6.56 26.73 14.71
N GLY A 61 -7.81 26.83 15.18
CA GLY A 61 -8.96 27.03 14.29
C GLY A 61 -8.86 28.32 13.46
N ALA A 62 -8.44 29.42 14.10
CA ALA A 62 -8.24 30.69 13.39
C ALA A 62 -7.08 30.62 12.38
N ASP A 63 -5.98 29.91 12.72
CA ASP A 63 -4.87 29.69 11.82
C ASP A 63 -5.25 28.85 10.61
N ILE A 64 -6.02 27.76 10.84
CA ILE A 64 -6.54 26.91 9.75
C ILE A 64 -7.46 27.73 8.84
N SER A 65 -8.42 28.48 9.40
CA SER A 65 -9.33 29.31 8.61
C SER A 65 -8.60 30.35 7.75
N LYS A 66 -7.55 30.95 8.29
CA LYS A 66 -6.73 31.94 7.57
C LYS A 66 -5.88 31.33 6.46
N ASN A 67 -5.43 30.08 6.64
CA ASN A 67 -4.51 29.41 5.75
C ASN A 67 -5.11 28.08 5.24
N TYR A 68 -6.43 28.04 5.00
CA TYR A 68 -7.18 26.80 4.73
C TYR A 68 -6.57 25.94 3.63
N GLU A 69 -6.31 26.52 2.45
CA GLU A 69 -5.76 25.78 1.31
C GLU A 69 -4.42 25.10 1.63
N LYS A 70 -3.58 25.74 2.42
CA LYS A 70 -2.29 25.17 2.83
C LYS A 70 -2.50 23.97 3.74
N TRP A 71 -3.39 24.07 4.73
CA TRP A 71 -3.70 23.00 5.65
C TRP A 71 -4.41 21.83 4.95
N TYR A 72 -5.34 22.13 4.06
CA TYR A 72 -6.06 21.14 3.28
C TYR A 72 -5.12 20.33 2.37
N ASN A 73 -4.26 21.00 1.61
CA ASN A 73 -3.27 20.33 0.77
C ASN A 73 -2.27 19.51 1.59
N TYR A 74 -1.89 20.00 2.78
CA TYR A 74 -1.07 19.24 3.71
C TYR A 74 -1.80 17.96 4.18
N ALA A 75 -3.08 18.04 4.49
CA ALA A 75 -3.87 16.88 4.91
C ALA A 75 -3.97 15.81 3.81
N ILE A 76 -4.19 16.22 2.56
CA ILE A 76 -4.18 15.31 1.39
C ILE A 76 -2.81 14.62 1.27
N GLN A 77 -1.73 15.38 1.35
CA GLN A 77 -0.38 14.81 1.23
C GLN A 77 -0.05 13.87 2.39
N TYR A 78 -0.45 14.23 3.60
CA TYR A 78 -0.26 13.40 4.81
C TYR A 78 -0.95 12.03 4.67
N GLU A 79 -2.22 11.99 4.21
CA GLU A 79 -2.93 10.73 3.95
C GLU A 79 -2.22 9.90 2.87
N LYS A 80 -1.82 10.55 1.78
CA LYS A 80 -1.10 9.91 0.68
C LYS A 80 0.20 9.25 1.16
N ASP A 81 0.97 9.95 1.98
CA ASP A 81 2.24 9.45 2.52
C ASP A 81 2.02 8.32 3.54
N ALA A 82 0.96 8.40 4.36
CA ALA A 82 0.57 7.35 5.29
C ALA A 82 0.20 6.06 4.55
N LEU A 83 -0.68 6.14 3.54
CA LEU A 83 -1.06 5.00 2.69
C LEU A 83 0.15 4.41 1.95
N ALA A 84 1.01 5.26 1.38
CA ALA A 84 2.21 4.81 0.70
C ALA A 84 3.16 4.06 1.66
N THR A 85 3.24 4.49 2.91
CA THR A 85 4.05 3.83 3.95
C THR A 85 3.49 2.47 4.31
N GLU A 86 2.17 2.36 4.49
CA GLU A 86 1.49 1.11 4.78
C GLU A 86 1.69 0.08 3.64
N ILE A 87 1.48 0.49 2.38
CA ILE A 87 1.69 -0.37 1.22
C ILE A 87 3.13 -0.85 1.13
N ARG A 88 4.11 0.05 1.38
CA ARG A 88 5.53 -0.34 1.39
C ARG A 88 5.86 -1.31 2.51
N ALA A 89 5.26 -1.14 3.69
CA ALA A 89 5.43 -2.06 4.82
C ALA A 89 4.90 -3.45 4.46
N LYS A 90 3.67 -3.56 3.95
CA LYS A 90 3.08 -4.81 3.49
C LYS A 90 3.88 -5.47 2.36
N ARG A 91 4.34 -4.70 1.37
CA ARG A 91 5.24 -5.19 0.33
C ARG A 91 6.51 -5.80 0.91
N ASN A 92 7.14 -5.12 1.86
CA ASN A 92 8.38 -5.60 2.47
C ASN A 92 8.14 -6.89 3.27
N GLU A 93 7.01 -6.99 3.98
CA GLU A 93 6.60 -8.23 4.66
C GLU A 93 6.50 -9.39 3.67
N LEU A 94 5.77 -9.23 2.57
CA LEU A 94 5.60 -10.24 1.53
C LEU A 94 6.93 -10.60 0.83
N LEU A 95 7.83 -9.63 0.64
CA LEU A 95 9.18 -9.90 0.12
C LEU A 95 9.98 -10.76 1.10
N ASN A 96 9.95 -10.45 2.40
CA ASN A 96 10.64 -11.22 3.43
C ASN A 96 10.08 -12.66 3.56
N GLU A 97 8.75 -12.81 3.48
CA GLU A 97 8.14 -14.15 3.43
C GLU A 97 8.63 -14.96 2.22
N SER A 98 8.73 -14.31 1.06
CA SER A 98 9.16 -14.95 -0.19
C SER A 98 10.66 -15.29 -0.23
N ASP A 99 11.49 -14.73 0.66
CA ASP A 99 12.92 -15.05 0.73
C ASP A 99 13.15 -16.53 1.08
N LYS A 100 12.28 -17.09 1.93
CA LYS A 100 12.33 -18.51 2.32
C LYS A 100 12.10 -19.44 1.12
N GLU A 101 11.35 -18.99 0.11
CA GLU A 101 11.03 -19.79 -1.08
C GLU A 101 12.15 -19.80 -2.12
N LEU A 102 13.07 -18.83 -2.04
CA LEU A 102 14.24 -18.73 -2.91
C LEU A 102 15.53 -19.10 -2.19
N ALA A 103 15.46 -19.64 -0.97
CA ALA A 103 16.63 -20.04 -0.23
C ALA A 103 17.38 -21.16 -0.95
N ILE A 104 18.69 -20.98 -1.13
CA ILE A 104 19.57 -21.90 -1.89
C ILE A 104 19.59 -23.31 -1.27
N ASP A 105 19.37 -23.44 0.02
CA ASP A 105 19.29 -24.70 0.76
C ASP A 105 18.09 -25.59 0.38
N ARG A 106 17.09 -25.03 -0.32
CA ARG A 106 15.98 -25.78 -0.92
C ARG A 106 16.37 -26.48 -2.23
N PHE A 107 17.47 -26.07 -2.84
CA PHE A 107 17.95 -26.68 -4.07
C PHE A 107 19.00 -27.76 -3.71
N SER A 108 18.61 -29.03 -3.77
CA SER A 108 19.57 -30.14 -3.65
C SER A 108 20.47 -30.18 -4.87
N PHE A 109 21.76 -30.04 -4.64
CA PHE A 109 22.78 -30.18 -5.67
C PHE A 109 23.67 -31.37 -5.32
N GLU A 110 23.55 -32.46 -6.07
CA GLU A 110 24.34 -33.64 -5.88
C GLU A 110 25.56 -33.63 -6.80
N PHE A 111 26.75 -33.68 -6.23
CA PHE A 111 27.97 -33.88 -7.01
C PHE A 111 28.13 -35.35 -7.36
N PRO A 112 28.43 -35.69 -8.61
CA PRO A 112 28.68 -37.08 -9.02
C PRO A 112 29.91 -37.62 -8.33
N LYS A 113 29.84 -38.89 -7.92
CA LYS A 113 30.97 -39.59 -7.27
C LYS A 113 32.18 -39.81 -8.23
N GLU A 114 31.90 -39.86 -9.54
CA GLU A 114 32.92 -40.01 -10.57
C GLU A 114 32.90 -38.83 -11.53
N ILE A 115 34.08 -38.31 -11.86
CA ILE A 115 34.24 -37.15 -12.74
C ILE A 115 34.41 -37.68 -14.18
N THR A 116 33.31 -37.78 -14.92
CA THR A 116 33.28 -38.06 -16.35
C THR A 116 32.75 -36.86 -17.12
N MET A 117 33.08 -36.74 -18.41
CA MET A 117 32.56 -35.66 -19.27
C MET A 117 31.02 -35.57 -19.25
N LEU A 118 30.35 -36.73 -19.26
CA LEU A 118 28.88 -36.82 -19.21
C LEU A 118 28.32 -36.29 -17.88
N ASN A 119 28.96 -36.68 -16.77
CA ASN A 119 28.52 -36.23 -15.42
C ASN A 119 28.77 -34.74 -15.24
N ILE A 120 29.86 -34.19 -15.75
CA ILE A 120 30.11 -32.74 -15.73
C ILE A 120 29.03 -31.97 -16.49
N LEU A 121 28.66 -32.44 -17.68
CA LEU A 121 27.59 -31.82 -18.49
C LEU A 121 26.22 -31.86 -17.76
N GLN A 122 25.94 -32.95 -17.04
CA GLN A 122 24.71 -33.05 -16.22
C GLN A 122 24.71 -32.05 -15.06
N VAL A 123 25.84 -31.93 -14.36
CA VAL A 123 26.03 -30.95 -13.29
C VAL A 123 25.82 -29.52 -13.81
N ILE A 124 26.41 -29.18 -14.93
CA ILE A 124 26.27 -27.87 -15.56
C ILE A 124 24.80 -27.61 -15.94
N LYS A 125 24.12 -28.59 -16.55
CA LYS A 125 22.68 -28.46 -16.86
C LYS A 125 21.81 -28.26 -15.64
N SER A 126 22.05 -29.03 -14.57
CA SER A 126 21.34 -28.88 -13.28
C SER A 126 21.57 -27.52 -12.66
N PHE A 127 22.81 -27.03 -12.67
CA PHE A 127 23.16 -25.69 -12.19
C PHE A 127 22.41 -24.60 -12.96
N PHE A 128 22.40 -24.64 -14.30
CA PHE A 128 21.66 -23.67 -15.11
C PHE A 128 20.15 -23.78 -14.94
N SER A 129 19.61 -24.97 -14.71
CA SER A 129 18.19 -25.17 -14.42
C SER A 129 17.82 -24.52 -13.08
N ILE A 130 18.61 -24.73 -12.04
CA ILE A 130 18.42 -24.09 -10.72
C ILE A 130 18.53 -22.56 -10.86
N LEU A 131 19.57 -22.07 -11.54
CA LEU A 131 19.76 -20.62 -11.76
C LEU A 131 18.57 -20.01 -12.50
N SER A 132 18.06 -20.69 -13.52
CA SER A 132 16.87 -20.25 -14.27
C SER A 132 15.62 -20.22 -13.39
N SER A 133 15.41 -21.21 -12.51
CA SER A 133 14.27 -21.22 -11.59
C SER A 133 14.34 -20.07 -10.57
N ILE A 134 15.53 -19.74 -10.09
CA ILE A 134 15.75 -18.61 -9.18
C ILE A 134 15.51 -17.26 -9.87
N THR A 135 15.93 -17.11 -11.14
CA THR A 135 15.88 -15.82 -11.85
C THR A 135 14.55 -15.60 -12.61
N ASN A 136 13.94 -16.64 -13.16
CA ASN A 136 12.78 -16.57 -14.03
C ASN A 136 11.57 -17.36 -13.53
N GLY A 137 11.68 -18.03 -12.39
CA GLY A 137 10.62 -18.83 -11.80
C GLY A 137 9.41 -18.01 -11.33
N LYS A 138 8.35 -18.68 -10.92
CA LYS A 138 7.10 -18.07 -10.41
C LYS A 138 7.38 -17.12 -9.25
N TRP A 139 8.26 -17.50 -8.33
CA TRP A 139 8.65 -16.67 -7.18
C TRP A 139 9.46 -15.44 -7.59
N ALA A 140 10.34 -15.55 -8.57
CA ALA A 140 11.09 -14.39 -9.09
C ALA A 140 10.13 -13.36 -9.72
N LYS A 141 9.16 -13.81 -10.51
CA LYS A 141 8.13 -12.95 -11.11
C LYS A 141 7.25 -12.28 -10.03
N TYR A 142 6.79 -13.05 -9.06
CA TYR A 142 6.03 -12.54 -7.91
C TYR A 142 6.78 -11.43 -7.18
N ARG A 143 8.05 -11.67 -6.86
CA ARG A 143 8.91 -10.68 -6.19
C ARG A 143 9.15 -9.44 -7.05
N GLN A 144 9.29 -9.61 -8.36
CA GLN A 144 9.40 -8.46 -9.26
C GLN A 144 8.11 -7.63 -9.27
N GLN A 145 6.95 -8.27 -9.33
CA GLN A 145 5.66 -7.58 -9.22
C GLN A 145 5.50 -6.83 -7.89
N LEU A 146 5.94 -7.43 -6.77
CA LEU A 146 5.98 -6.74 -5.47
C LEU A 146 6.90 -5.51 -5.49
N ARG A 147 8.08 -5.59 -6.10
CA ARG A 147 8.99 -4.42 -6.22
C ARG A 147 8.37 -3.31 -7.07
N ASP A 148 7.61 -3.67 -8.08
CA ASP A 148 6.99 -2.72 -9.00
C ASP A 148 5.65 -2.16 -8.50
N ILE A 149 5.17 -2.57 -7.33
CA ILE A 149 3.87 -2.14 -6.76
C ILE A 149 3.75 -0.62 -6.65
N THR A 150 4.84 0.07 -6.34
CA THR A 150 4.87 1.54 -6.23
C THR A 150 4.86 2.26 -7.58
N LYS A 151 4.97 1.51 -8.69
CA LYS A 151 4.90 2.03 -10.06
C LYS A 151 3.50 1.92 -10.68
N GLN A 152 2.55 1.28 -9.97
CA GLN A 152 1.17 1.21 -10.43
C GLN A 152 0.56 2.60 -10.50
N GLU A 153 -0.21 2.87 -11.55
CA GLU A 153 -0.82 4.19 -11.80
C GLU A 153 -1.70 4.66 -10.65
N GLY A 154 -2.41 3.73 -9.99
CA GLY A 154 -3.27 4.03 -8.84
C GLY A 154 -2.55 4.21 -7.50
N PHE A 155 -1.23 4.11 -7.44
CA PHE A 155 -0.47 4.21 -6.20
C PHE A 155 -0.58 5.60 -5.54
N PRO A 156 -0.84 5.69 -4.24
CA PRO A 156 -1.07 4.63 -3.25
C PRO A 156 -2.55 4.25 -3.04
N TYR A 157 -3.52 4.87 -3.71
CA TYR A 157 -4.94 4.75 -3.42
C TYR A 157 -5.58 3.47 -3.99
N ASN A 158 -5.13 3.03 -5.15
CA ASN A 158 -5.64 1.83 -5.81
C ASN A 158 -4.46 0.94 -6.24
N VAL A 159 -4.13 -0.03 -5.39
CA VAL A 159 -2.98 -0.90 -5.56
C VAL A 159 -3.41 -2.37 -5.54
N GLU A 160 -3.02 -3.11 -6.57
CA GLU A 160 -3.23 -4.55 -6.64
C GLU A 160 -1.96 -5.31 -6.23
N PHE A 161 -2.07 -6.10 -5.16
CA PHE A 161 -0.99 -6.99 -4.74
C PHE A 161 -1.02 -8.27 -5.60
N PRO A 162 0.15 -8.76 -6.07
CA PRO A 162 0.22 -9.99 -6.84
C PRO A 162 -0.18 -11.19 -5.97
N LYS A 163 -0.77 -12.21 -6.61
CA LYS A 163 -1.11 -13.46 -5.93
C LYS A 163 0.17 -14.25 -5.64
N LYS A 164 0.27 -14.74 -4.41
CA LYS A 164 1.38 -15.60 -3.98
C LYS A 164 1.36 -16.90 -4.79
N PRO A 165 2.50 -17.35 -5.38
CA PRO A 165 2.59 -18.62 -6.07
C PRO A 165 2.28 -19.79 -5.12
N THR A 166 1.57 -20.80 -5.61
CA THR A 166 1.33 -22.07 -4.91
C THR A 166 2.20 -23.16 -5.53
N ASP A 167 2.55 -24.17 -4.72
CA ASP A 167 3.38 -25.29 -5.16
C ASP A 167 2.66 -26.23 -6.17
N ASN A 168 1.34 -26.03 -6.35
CA ASN A 168 0.48 -26.91 -7.14
C ASN A 168 0.09 -26.39 -8.54
N GLU A 169 0.74 -25.32 -9.04
CA GLU A 169 0.51 -24.79 -10.40
C GLU A 169 1.78 -24.80 -11.28
#